data_d5ec8a095486515a31bb0c74216990f4
#
_entry.id   d5ec8a095486515a31bb0c74216990f4
#
_cell.length_a   1.000
_cell.length_b   1.000
_cell.length_c   1.000
_cell.angle_alpha   90.00
_cell.angle_beta   90.00
_cell.angle_gamma   90.00
#
_symmetry.space_group_name_H-M   'P 1'
#
loop_
_entity.id
_entity.type
_entity.pdbx_description
1 polymer ?
#
loop_
_entity_poly.entity_id
_entity_poly.type
_entity_poly.pdbx_seq_one_letter_code
_entity_poly.pdbx_strand_id
1 'polypeptide(L)'
;MKRLLTLFVVLSVGLTAVGTALGATLDDLERQLQAIQKQIQELKEEKQRQDQKIREMEAAQAAQKEEVKKEAASLREQARRVSSELAERVRIGGYGSVRFEGNSLKEQSNTFTFRRFVLTADAKPADPMQVYMELEFERFTQLELERTTRPQDGGLRVAQAIEGTDGSEISFEQLWFQYDLYPWLKFRTGQVLVPLGRFNINHDDNRWNIARRSLVDRGVPVLPVKSAWPELGAGFLGDIRLGELGKLTYEAYVINGVALDAEVENIAQTRDPRRDKLELEVEFQPSRGTAKLDMKDSKAVATRLAWSPYPGQEIAGSFYYGRYTPQFLSDESIVAFAIDGLTTIGPFEIEAEYVNTHFRNVDRVARSFARVVVDQSANIPSSVSPTFEAEVEFELAGLARNKHGYWIEGRYRFWPEFLTSTVFGKYFENPQLIAIVRGEQVWLNGLVREAEFEGGVLTKLEQENRRLYRVTAGLAYRPTPLVVFQLAYEYTKTDKGRSLAEVTNFLPAQSDEDEAHAILVGVAFGF
;
A
#
# COMPACT_ATOMS: atom_id res chain seq x y z
N MET A 1 39.44 26.30 -45.60
CA MET A 1 39.72 25.84 -46.97
C MET A 1 39.47 26.91 -48.06
N LYS A 2 38.51 27.86 -47.93
CA LYS A 2 38.23 28.89 -48.95
C LYS A 2 39.32 29.99 -49.07
N ARG A 3 40.09 30.30 -48.03
CA ARG A 3 41.19 31.30 -48.05
C ARG A 3 42.46 30.84 -48.76
N LEU A 4 42.70 29.53 -48.90
CA LEU A 4 43.82 29.00 -49.63
C LEU A 4 43.62 28.95 -51.15
N LEU A 5 42.35 28.85 -51.61
CA LEU A 5 42.01 28.83 -53.04
C LEU A 5 42.15 30.23 -53.65
N THR A 6 41.82 31.30 -52.89
CA THR A 6 41.94 32.66 -53.39
C THR A 6 43.41 33.12 -53.56
N LEU A 7 44.34 32.58 -52.74
CA LEU A 7 45.74 32.87 -52.85
C LEU A 7 46.40 32.19 -54.06
N PHE A 8 45.91 31.00 -54.43
CA PHE A 8 46.46 30.23 -55.60
C PHE A 8 46.05 30.83 -56.94
N VAL A 9 44.86 31.44 -57.06
CA VAL A 9 44.42 32.10 -58.29
C VAL A 9 45.17 33.40 -58.52
N VAL A 10 45.53 34.15 -57.49
CA VAL A 10 46.32 35.36 -57.58
C VAL A 10 47.80 35.13 -57.94
N LEU A 11 48.37 33.98 -57.49
CA LEU A 11 49.76 33.60 -57.82
C LEU A 11 49.85 33.03 -59.24
N SER A 12 48.83 32.35 -59.77
CA SER A 12 48.85 31.79 -61.13
C SER A 12 48.74 32.85 -62.24
N VAL A 13 48.04 33.97 -61.99
CA VAL A 13 47.93 35.12 -62.93
C VAL A 13 49.24 35.94 -62.92
N GLY A 14 49.99 35.94 -61.78
CA GLY A 14 51.30 36.65 -61.72
C GLY A 14 52.44 35.97 -62.46
N LEU A 15 52.40 34.59 -62.58
CA LEU A 15 53.49 33.87 -63.25
C LEU A 15 53.37 33.77 -64.75
N THR A 16 52.16 33.93 -65.33
CA THR A 16 51.98 33.93 -66.77
C THR A 16 52.31 35.32 -67.42
N ALA A 17 52.39 36.37 -66.63
CA ALA A 17 52.71 37.75 -67.13
C ALA A 17 54.21 38.02 -67.31
N VAL A 18 55.11 37.14 -66.77
CA VAL A 18 56.57 37.33 -66.85
C VAL A 18 57.22 36.61 -68.08
N GLY A 19 56.48 35.71 -68.72
CA GLY A 19 56.99 34.92 -69.87
C GLY A 19 56.81 35.52 -71.25
N THR A 20 56.10 36.59 -71.42
CA THR A 20 55.75 37.18 -72.76
C THR A 20 56.21 38.66 -72.99
N ALA A 21 57.15 39.17 -72.17
CA ALA A 21 57.55 40.53 -72.22
C ALA A 21 58.66 40.90 -73.28
N LEU A 22 58.86 40.04 -74.29
CA LEU A 22 59.82 40.29 -75.38
C LEU A 22 59.13 40.31 -76.75
N GLY A 23 58.06 41.09 -76.97
CA GLY A 23 57.42 41.21 -78.25
C GLY A 23 56.06 41.90 -78.24
N ALA A 24 55.60 42.33 -77.06
CA ALA A 24 54.28 42.97 -76.96
C ALA A 24 54.38 44.47 -77.33
N THR A 25 53.56 44.91 -78.28
CA THR A 25 53.39 46.36 -78.61
C THR A 25 52.67 47.06 -77.45
N LEU A 26 52.85 48.39 -77.37
CA LEU A 26 52.24 49.22 -76.33
C LEU A 26 50.72 48.98 -76.27
N ASP A 27 50.09 48.75 -77.40
CA ASP A 27 48.64 48.45 -77.55
C ASP A 27 48.22 47.08 -76.91
N ASP A 28 49.11 46.08 -76.95
CA ASP A 28 48.82 44.81 -76.36
C ASP A 28 48.89 44.87 -74.80
N LEU A 29 49.82 45.67 -74.29
CA LEU A 29 49.90 45.91 -72.82
C LEU A 29 48.71 46.71 -72.31
N GLU A 30 48.24 47.73 -73.08
CA GLU A 30 47.03 48.50 -72.77
C GLU A 30 45.77 47.61 -72.75
N ARG A 31 45.62 46.69 -73.74
CA ARG A 31 44.53 45.74 -73.77
C ARG A 31 44.56 44.74 -72.58
N GLN A 32 45.73 44.28 -72.22
CA GLN A 32 45.90 43.46 -71.02
C GLN A 32 45.55 44.20 -69.74
N LEU A 33 45.98 45.43 -69.62
CA LEU A 33 45.69 46.30 -68.47
C LEU A 33 44.14 46.52 -68.34
N GLN A 34 43.47 46.85 -69.48
CA GLN A 34 42.01 46.98 -69.49
C GLN A 34 41.30 45.69 -69.12
N ALA A 35 41.77 44.52 -69.59
CA ALA A 35 41.21 43.25 -69.27
C ALA A 35 41.37 42.93 -67.75
N ILE A 36 42.54 43.21 -67.17
CA ILE A 36 42.78 43.05 -65.72
C ILE A 36 41.93 44.04 -64.94
N GLN A 37 41.81 45.27 -65.36
CA GLN A 37 40.92 46.23 -64.66
C GLN A 37 39.45 45.79 -64.67
N LYS A 38 38.99 45.24 -65.79
CA LYS A 38 37.65 44.67 -65.89
C LYS A 38 37.47 43.46 -64.95
N GLN A 39 38.45 42.55 -64.88
CA GLN A 39 38.40 41.37 -63.97
C GLN A 39 38.41 41.84 -62.50
N ILE A 40 39.21 42.86 -62.15
CA ILE A 40 39.21 43.42 -60.79
C ILE A 40 37.86 44.03 -60.47
N GLN A 41 37.21 44.66 -61.41
CA GLN A 41 35.88 45.21 -61.20
C GLN A 41 34.82 44.15 -61.00
N GLU A 42 34.84 43.12 -61.83
CA GLU A 42 33.95 41.96 -61.74
C GLU A 42 34.14 41.21 -60.39
N LEU A 43 35.39 40.97 -59.96
CA LEU A 43 35.71 40.38 -58.65
C LEU A 43 35.26 41.24 -57.47
N LYS A 44 35.34 42.59 -57.57
CA LYS A 44 34.82 43.53 -56.56
C LYS A 44 33.32 43.45 -56.42
N GLU A 45 32.61 43.37 -57.56
CA GLU A 45 31.14 43.22 -57.57
C GLU A 45 30.70 41.88 -57.04
N GLU A 46 31.41 40.77 -57.40
CA GLU A 46 31.14 39.44 -56.89
C GLU A 46 31.38 39.38 -55.38
N LYS A 47 32.47 39.93 -54.87
CA LYS A 47 32.75 40.03 -53.45
C LYS A 47 31.66 40.84 -52.72
N GLN A 48 31.21 41.96 -53.25
CA GLN A 48 30.12 42.71 -52.65
C GLN A 48 28.82 41.92 -52.59
N ARG A 49 28.49 41.15 -53.64
CA ARG A 49 27.33 40.25 -53.64
C ARG A 49 27.47 39.11 -52.63
N GLN A 50 28.67 38.55 -52.46
CA GLN A 50 28.95 37.55 -51.47
C GLN A 50 28.84 38.09 -50.03
N ASP A 51 29.42 39.27 -49.77
CA ASP A 51 29.35 39.92 -48.47
C ASP A 51 27.89 40.30 -48.11
N GLN A 52 27.09 40.72 -49.12
CA GLN A 52 25.68 40.98 -48.91
C GLN A 52 24.90 39.70 -48.56
N LYS A 53 25.11 38.59 -49.30
CA LYS A 53 24.50 37.30 -48.99
C LYS A 53 24.88 36.76 -47.61
N ILE A 54 26.12 36.98 -47.19
CA ILE A 54 26.59 36.58 -45.85
C ILE A 54 25.84 37.38 -44.80
N ARG A 55 25.71 38.71 -44.96
CA ARG A 55 24.93 39.54 -44.02
C ARG A 55 23.45 39.17 -43.97
N GLU A 56 22.85 38.86 -45.11
CA GLU A 56 21.45 38.41 -45.17
C GLU A 56 21.28 37.05 -44.47
N MET A 57 22.21 36.11 -44.66
CA MET A 57 22.20 34.82 -43.96
C MET A 57 22.43 34.97 -42.45
N GLU A 58 23.37 35.82 -42.03
CA GLU A 58 23.62 36.14 -40.63
C GLU A 58 22.40 36.79 -39.97
N ALA A 59 21.74 37.72 -40.66
CA ALA A 59 20.51 38.35 -40.17
C ALA A 59 19.36 37.36 -40.07
N ALA A 60 19.19 36.47 -41.07
CA ALA A 60 18.18 35.42 -41.04
C ALA A 60 18.44 34.41 -39.92
N GLN A 61 19.71 34.03 -39.70
CA GLN A 61 20.12 33.12 -38.64
C GLN A 61 19.94 33.74 -37.24
N ALA A 62 20.20 35.05 -37.11
CA ALA A 62 19.96 35.78 -35.88
C ALA A 62 18.45 35.89 -35.58
N ALA A 63 17.62 36.17 -36.59
CA ALA A 63 16.16 36.19 -36.45
C ALA A 63 15.59 34.82 -36.04
N GLN A 64 16.04 33.77 -36.72
CA GLN A 64 15.63 32.40 -36.39
C GLN A 64 16.04 32.01 -34.98
N LYS A 65 17.25 32.38 -34.55
CA LYS A 65 17.75 32.13 -33.18
C LYS A 65 16.93 32.87 -32.13
N GLU A 66 16.49 34.08 -32.43
CA GLU A 66 15.63 34.87 -31.53
C GLU A 66 14.20 34.28 -31.46
N GLU A 67 13.67 33.78 -32.57
CA GLU A 67 12.37 33.11 -32.62
C GLU A 67 12.38 31.82 -31.83
N VAL A 68 13.38 30.97 -32.02
CA VAL A 68 13.57 29.72 -31.23
C VAL A 68 13.71 30.02 -29.73
N LYS A 69 14.39 31.11 -29.39
CA LYS A 69 14.55 31.55 -28.00
C LYS A 69 13.22 32.01 -27.37
N LYS A 70 12.40 32.72 -28.14
CA LYS A 70 11.05 33.13 -27.71
C LYS A 70 10.13 31.94 -27.55
N GLU A 71 10.17 31.00 -28.50
CA GLU A 71 9.39 29.78 -28.42
C GLU A 71 9.80 28.90 -27.21
N ALA A 72 11.10 28.73 -26.99
CA ALA A 72 11.62 28.03 -25.82
C ALA A 72 11.24 28.71 -24.48
N ALA A 73 11.18 30.03 -24.46
CA ALA A 73 10.74 30.79 -23.28
C ALA A 73 9.24 30.59 -23.03
N SER A 74 8.40 30.61 -24.08
CA SER A 74 6.97 30.36 -23.96
C SER A 74 6.66 28.92 -23.50
N LEU A 75 7.36 27.94 -24.04
CA LEU A 75 7.24 26.55 -23.62
C LEU A 75 7.66 26.36 -22.15
N ARG A 76 8.72 27.02 -21.71
CA ARG A 76 9.14 27.01 -20.30
C ARG A 76 8.09 27.65 -19.38
N GLU A 77 7.47 28.72 -19.81
CA GLU A 77 6.41 29.36 -19.03
C GLU A 77 5.15 28.49 -18.96
N GLN A 78 4.74 27.91 -20.07
CA GLN A 78 3.64 26.92 -20.09
C GLN A 78 3.94 25.72 -19.20
N ALA A 79 5.14 25.15 -19.28
CA ALA A 79 5.56 24.04 -18.41
C ALA A 79 5.54 24.43 -16.93
N ARG A 80 5.96 25.66 -16.58
CA ARG A 80 5.88 26.18 -15.22
C ARG A 80 4.44 26.34 -14.74
N ARG A 81 3.53 26.85 -15.56
CA ARG A 81 2.11 26.98 -15.23
C ARG A 81 1.48 25.61 -15.00
N VAL A 82 1.71 24.67 -15.91
CA VAL A 82 1.20 23.30 -15.77
C VAL A 82 1.77 22.61 -14.51
N SER A 83 3.07 22.81 -14.23
CA SER A 83 3.68 22.22 -13.04
C SER A 83 3.16 22.86 -11.74
N SER A 84 2.89 24.16 -11.71
CA SER A 84 2.30 24.83 -10.54
C SER A 84 0.85 24.39 -10.33
N GLU A 85 0.04 24.29 -11.38
CA GLU A 85 -1.33 23.79 -11.30
C GLU A 85 -1.38 22.33 -10.85
N LEU A 86 -0.47 21.48 -11.34
CA LEU A 86 -0.35 20.10 -10.88
C LEU A 86 0.09 20.03 -9.40
N ALA A 87 1.06 20.83 -8.99
CA ALA A 87 1.52 20.90 -7.61
C ALA A 87 0.44 21.39 -6.63
N GLU A 88 -0.48 22.24 -7.09
CA GLU A 88 -1.64 22.66 -6.30
C GLU A 88 -2.73 21.60 -6.22
N ARG A 89 -2.90 20.78 -7.26
CA ARG A 89 -3.98 19.81 -7.40
C ARG A 89 -3.60 18.39 -7.01
N VAL A 90 -2.31 18.04 -7.01
CA VAL A 90 -1.83 16.69 -6.70
C VAL A 90 -0.84 16.75 -5.54
N ARG A 91 -1.13 16.03 -4.48
CA ARG A 91 -0.24 15.83 -3.33
C ARG A 91 0.24 14.39 -3.33
N ILE A 92 1.53 14.21 -3.31
CA ILE A 92 2.17 12.91 -3.14
C ILE A 92 2.75 12.89 -1.74
N GLY A 93 2.54 11.80 -1.06
CA GLY A 93 3.06 11.56 0.28
C GLY A 93 3.22 10.07 0.53
N GLY A 94 3.46 9.73 1.77
CA GLY A 94 3.57 8.33 2.14
C GLY A 94 4.18 8.16 3.52
N TYR A 95 4.39 6.91 3.89
CA TYR A 95 5.08 6.56 5.12
C TYR A 95 5.82 5.24 4.98
N GLY A 96 6.77 5.01 5.88
CA GLY A 96 7.45 3.74 5.99
C GLY A 96 7.75 3.41 7.43
N SER A 97 7.96 2.12 7.73
CA SER A 97 8.30 1.66 9.07
C SER A 97 9.25 0.46 9.08
N VAL A 98 10.15 0.48 10.05
CA VAL A 98 11.10 -0.60 10.35
C VAL A 98 11.00 -0.91 11.83
N ARG A 99 11.08 -2.20 12.18
CA ARG A 99 10.99 -2.65 13.57
C ARG A 99 12.01 -3.73 13.86
N PHE A 100 12.66 -3.64 15.01
CA PHE A 100 13.32 -4.75 15.65
C PHE A 100 12.38 -5.36 16.69
N GLU A 101 12.33 -6.67 16.74
CA GLU A 101 11.57 -7.43 17.72
C GLU A 101 12.45 -8.50 18.33
N GLY A 102 12.58 -8.46 19.65
CA GLY A 102 13.16 -9.52 20.45
C GLY A 102 12.07 -10.09 21.36
N ASN A 103 11.87 -11.40 21.37
CA ASN A 103 10.87 -12.04 22.20
C ASN A 103 11.41 -13.28 22.91
N SER A 104 10.66 -13.77 23.90
CA SER A 104 11.03 -14.93 24.73
C SER A 104 10.55 -16.27 24.18
N LEU A 105 9.80 -16.29 23.09
CA LEU A 105 9.30 -17.54 22.50
C LEU A 105 10.45 -18.39 21.97
N LYS A 106 10.44 -19.69 22.29
CA LYS A 106 11.41 -20.63 21.73
C LYS A 106 11.25 -20.73 20.23
N GLU A 107 12.36 -20.94 19.55
CA GLU A 107 12.44 -21.13 18.10
C GLU A 107 12.11 -19.86 17.28
N GLN A 108 11.79 -18.75 17.92
CA GLN A 108 11.62 -17.48 17.25
C GLN A 108 12.91 -16.65 17.32
N SER A 109 13.47 -16.29 16.18
CA SER A 109 14.67 -15.43 16.12
C SER A 109 14.31 -13.97 16.39
N ASN A 110 15.20 -13.28 17.12
CA ASN A 110 15.15 -11.83 17.23
C ASN A 110 15.52 -11.23 15.87
N THR A 111 14.68 -10.33 15.32
CA THR A 111 14.87 -9.90 13.94
C THR A 111 14.50 -8.43 13.72
N PHE A 112 15.15 -7.84 12.72
CA PHE A 112 14.70 -6.61 12.08
C PHE A 112 13.71 -6.94 10.97
N THR A 113 12.61 -6.23 10.95
CA THR A 113 11.57 -6.38 9.93
C THR A 113 11.35 -5.04 9.24
N PHE A 114 11.51 -5.01 7.92
CA PHE A 114 10.91 -3.96 7.09
C PHE A 114 9.41 -4.20 7.05
N ARG A 115 8.66 -3.34 7.73
CA ARG A 115 7.23 -3.56 7.89
C ARG A 115 6.46 -3.22 6.64
N ARG A 116 6.58 -1.96 6.23
CA ARG A 116 5.88 -1.45 5.05
C ARG A 116 6.49 -0.15 4.54
N PHE A 117 6.23 0.09 3.28
CA PHE A 117 6.38 1.38 2.64
C PHE A 117 5.10 1.67 1.87
N VAL A 118 4.50 2.83 2.11
CA VAL A 118 3.23 3.22 1.53
C VAL A 118 3.41 4.51 0.76
N LEU A 119 2.89 4.54 -0.47
CA LEU A 119 2.81 5.73 -1.30
C LEU A 119 1.36 6.18 -1.39
N THR A 120 1.12 7.47 -1.13
CA THR A 120 -0.19 8.08 -1.26
C THR A 120 -0.20 9.15 -2.35
N ALA A 121 -1.30 9.24 -3.07
CA ALA A 121 -1.58 10.33 -3.98
C ALA A 121 -2.99 10.84 -3.76
N ASP A 122 -3.10 12.14 -3.52
CA ASP A 122 -4.37 12.87 -3.38
C ASP A 122 -4.46 13.88 -4.51
N ALA A 123 -5.42 13.72 -5.41
CA ALA A 123 -5.61 14.58 -6.56
C ALA A 123 -6.99 15.23 -6.56
N LYS A 124 -7.06 16.51 -6.90
CA LYS A 124 -8.31 17.27 -7.09
C LYS A 124 -8.47 17.66 -8.57
N PRO A 125 -9.08 16.78 -9.40
CA PRO A 125 -9.32 17.08 -10.82
C PRO A 125 -10.18 18.34 -11.01
N ALA A 126 -11.11 18.59 -10.10
CA ALA A 126 -11.91 19.80 -9.99
C ALA A 126 -12.25 20.05 -8.50
N ASP A 127 -12.71 21.27 -8.16
CA ASP A 127 -13.01 21.65 -6.77
C ASP A 127 -13.93 20.66 -6.03
N PRO A 128 -15.05 20.17 -6.65
CA PRO A 128 -15.91 19.20 -5.97
C PRO A 128 -15.44 17.74 -6.12
N MET A 129 -14.29 17.48 -6.76
CA MET A 129 -13.83 16.14 -7.06
C MET A 129 -12.51 15.85 -6.36
N GLN A 130 -12.39 14.65 -5.83
CA GLN A 130 -11.16 14.13 -5.24
C GLN A 130 -10.93 12.69 -5.68
N VAL A 131 -9.69 12.36 -5.98
CA VAL A 131 -9.20 10.99 -6.21
C VAL A 131 -8.11 10.73 -5.20
N TYR A 132 -8.20 9.64 -4.49
CA TYR A 132 -7.18 9.22 -3.54
C TYR A 132 -6.69 7.82 -3.87
N MET A 133 -5.40 7.62 -3.73
CA MET A 133 -4.73 6.34 -3.92
C MET A 133 -3.76 6.11 -2.76
N GLU A 134 -3.75 4.90 -2.26
CA GLU A 134 -2.81 4.41 -1.26
C GLU A 134 -2.30 3.04 -1.72
N LEU A 135 -1.01 2.98 -2.04
CA LEU A 135 -0.32 1.79 -2.53
C LEU A 135 0.66 1.32 -1.47
N GLU A 136 0.41 0.15 -0.91
CA GLU A 136 1.24 -0.49 0.11
C GLU A 136 2.21 -1.49 -0.50
N PHE A 137 3.43 -1.49 0.03
CA PHE A 137 4.48 -2.49 -0.15
C PHE A 137 4.77 -3.08 1.23
N GLU A 138 4.19 -4.22 1.58
CA GLU A 138 4.45 -4.89 2.86
C GLU A 138 5.58 -5.92 2.71
N ARG A 139 6.61 -5.85 3.59
CA ARG A 139 7.78 -6.75 3.59
C ARG A 139 8.48 -6.89 2.24
N PHE A 140 8.32 -5.92 1.39
CA PHE A 140 8.78 -5.95 0.01
C PHE A 140 10.27 -5.66 -0.08
N THR A 141 11.06 -6.63 -0.55
CA THR A 141 12.50 -6.47 -0.84
C THR A 141 12.81 -6.61 -2.32
N GLN A 142 12.14 -7.51 -3.02
CA GLN A 142 12.40 -7.77 -4.44
C GLN A 142 11.16 -8.36 -5.12
N LEU A 143 10.93 -7.99 -6.38
CA LEU A 143 9.97 -8.68 -7.28
C LEU A 143 10.70 -9.79 -8.03
N GLU A 144 10.18 -10.99 -7.98
CA GLU A 144 10.61 -12.11 -8.80
C GLU A 144 9.58 -12.39 -9.89
N LEU A 145 10.08 -12.60 -11.10
CA LEU A 145 9.27 -12.96 -12.24
C LEU A 145 9.45 -14.45 -12.51
N GLU A 146 8.53 -15.27 -11.99
CA GLU A 146 8.52 -16.69 -12.30
C GLU A 146 7.85 -16.97 -13.65
N ARG A 147 8.55 -17.72 -14.49
CA ARG A 147 7.99 -18.31 -15.71
C ARG A 147 7.99 -19.83 -15.60
N THR A 148 6.83 -20.40 -15.48
CA THR A 148 6.64 -21.87 -15.52
C THR A 148 6.08 -22.26 -16.86
N THR A 149 6.75 -23.20 -17.53
CA THR A 149 6.28 -23.79 -18.78
C THR A 149 5.89 -25.24 -18.50
N ARG A 150 4.61 -25.57 -18.65
CA ARG A 150 4.11 -26.94 -18.46
C ARG A 150 3.53 -27.46 -19.78
N PRO A 151 3.84 -28.72 -20.17
CA PRO A 151 3.14 -29.38 -21.27
C PRO A 151 1.66 -29.55 -20.93
N GLN A 152 0.77 -29.16 -21.83
CA GLN A 152 -0.67 -29.37 -21.67
C GLN A 152 -1.23 -29.72 -23.05
N ASP A 153 -2.05 -30.77 -23.14
CA ASP A 153 -2.78 -31.32 -24.29
C ASP A 153 -2.48 -30.68 -25.68
N GLY A 154 -1.36 -31.11 -26.29
CA GLY A 154 -0.95 -30.66 -27.64
C GLY A 154 -0.23 -29.30 -27.69
N GLY A 155 0.16 -28.72 -26.59
CA GLY A 155 0.89 -27.46 -26.53
C GLY A 155 1.65 -27.23 -25.24
N LEU A 156 2.24 -26.04 -25.13
CA LEU A 156 2.93 -25.55 -23.92
C LEU A 156 2.08 -24.44 -23.29
N ARG A 157 1.71 -24.63 -22.03
CA ARG A 157 1.14 -23.55 -21.23
C ARG A 157 2.28 -22.78 -20.55
N VAL A 158 2.40 -21.50 -20.85
CA VAL A 158 3.29 -20.58 -20.13
C VAL A 158 2.47 -19.87 -19.07
N ALA A 159 2.76 -20.12 -17.82
CA ALA A 159 2.27 -19.32 -16.71
C ALA A 159 3.38 -18.35 -16.29
N GLN A 160 3.00 -17.11 -16.09
CA GLN A 160 3.89 -16.08 -15.57
C GLN A 160 3.27 -15.54 -14.29
N ALA A 161 3.97 -15.69 -13.19
CA ALA A 161 3.62 -15.11 -11.90
C ALA A 161 4.63 -14.02 -11.54
N ILE A 162 4.15 -12.98 -10.90
CA ILE A 162 4.99 -11.98 -10.25
C ILE A 162 4.81 -12.23 -8.76
N GLU A 163 5.85 -12.73 -8.12
CA GLU A 163 5.85 -13.03 -6.70
C GLU A 163 6.83 -12.10 -5.98
N GLY A 164 6.49 -11.72 -4.76
CA GLY A 164 7.41 -11.05 -3.87
C GLY A 164 8.20 -12.08 -3.06
N THR A 165 9.45 -11.76 -2.75
CA THR A 165 10.24 -12.57 -1.83
C THR A 165 9.70 -12.47 -0.40
N ASP A 166 9.79 -13.56 0.39
CA ASP A 166 9.48 -13.60 1.82
C ASP A 166 8.03 -13.22 2.20
N GLY A 167 7.04 -13.59 1.40
CA GLY A 167 5.63 -13.28 1.65
C GLY A 167 5.33 -11.78 1.55
N SER A 168 6.04 -11.09 0.66
CA SER A 168 5.81 -9.68 0.38
C SER A 168 4.49 -9.47 -0.38
N GLU A 169 3.79 -8.40 -0.05
CA GLU A 169 2.54 -8.01 -0.67
C GLU A 169 2.64 -6.62 -1.28
N ILE A 170 2.08 -6.45 -2.48
CA ILE A 170 1.81 -5.13 -3.07
C ILE A 170 0.31 -5.02 -3.26
N SER A 171 -0.30 -4.09 -2.58
CA SER A 171 -1.75 -3.92 -2.63
C SER A 171 -2.18 -2.46 -2.64
N PHE A 172 -3.32 -2.20 -3.28
CA PHE A 172 -4.03 -0.95 -3.03
C PHE A 172 -4.77 -1.08 -1.70
N GLU A 173 -4.38 -0.31 -0.70
CA GLU A 173 -5.17 -0.19 0.53
C GLU A 173 -6.39 0.69 0.30
N GLN A 174 -6.26 1.75 -0.50
CA GLN A 174 -7.37 2.60 -0.91
C GLN A 174 -7.18 3.06 -2.36
N LEU A 175 -8.26 3.08 -3.11
CA LEU A 175 -8.32 3.70 -4.44
C LEU A 175 -9.76 4.12 -4.71
N TRP A 176 -10.06 5.41 -4.49
CA TRP A 176 -11.42 5.88 -4.59
C TRP A 176 -11.54 7.26 -5.26
N PHE A 177 -12.72 7.49 -5.81
CA PHE A 177 -13.19 8.77 -6.31
C PHE A 177 -14.26 9.31 -5.36
N GLN A 178 -14.22 10.61 -5.07
CA GLN A 178 -15.20 11.32 -4.27
C GLN A 178 -15.73 12.53 -5.03
N TYR A 179 -17.03 12.77 -4.89
CA TYR A 179 -17.70 13.97 -5.36
C TYR A 179 -18.41 14.68 -4.21
N ASP A 180 -18.02 15.92 -3.94
CA ASP A 180 -18.56 16.75 -2.87
C ASP A 180 -19.83 17.46 -3.35
N LEU A 181 -21.01 16.92 -3.02
CA LEU A 181 -22.30 17.52 -3.33
C LEU A 181 -22.56 18.72 -2.41
N TYR A 182 -22.35 18.53 -1.12
CA TYR A 182 -22.41 19.53 -0.06
C TYR A 182 -21.36 19.20 1.02
N PRO A 183 -20.97 20.14 1.90
CA PRO A 183 -20.06 19.85 2.99
C PRO A 183 -20.51 18.68 3.90
N TRP A 184 -21.82 18.53 4.04
CA TRP A 184 -22.45 17.48 4.84
C TRP A 184 -22.87 16.25 4.02
N LEU A 185 -22.75 16.26 2.69
CA LEU A 185 -23.09 15.13 1.80
C LEU A 185 -22.07 15.01 0.68
N LYS A 186 -21.27 13.97 0.73
CA LYS A 186 -20.27 13.61 -0.27
C LYS A 186 -20.56 12.18 -0.74
N PHE A 187 -20.43 11.94 -2.02
CA PHE A 187 -20.48 10.60 -2.60
C PHE A 187 -19.07 10.08 -2.78
N ARG A 188 -18.80 8.84 -2.38
CA ARG A 188 -17.52 8.16 -2.60
C ARG A 188 -17.75 6.77 -3.18
N THR A 189 -16.87 6.37 -4.14
CA THR A 189 -16.90 5.04 -4.76
C THR A 189 -15.48 4.59 -5.11
N GLY A 190 -15.28 3.27 -5.12
CA GLY A 190 -13.99 2.62 -5.37
C GLY A 190 -13.63 1.67 -4.24
N GLN A 191 -12.34 1.46 -4.03
CA GLN A 191 -11.81 0.70 -2.89
C GLN A 191 -11.68 1.63 -1.69
N VAL A 192 -12.66 1.53 -0.80
CA VAL A 192 -12.79 2.38 0.40
C VAL A 192 -12.39 1.59 1.64
N LEU A 193 -11.78 2.26 2.60
CA LEU A 193 -11.53 1.66 3.91
C LEU A 193 -12.87 1.47 4.64
N VAL A 194 -13.11 0.25 5.13
CA VAL A 194 -14.36 -0.06 5.84
C VAL A 194 -14.38 0.71 7.17
N PRO A 195 -15.41 1.52 7.44
CA PRO A 195 -15.46 2.38 8.60
C PRO A 195 -15.86 1.62 9.87
N LEU A 196 -15.18 0.49 10.17
CA LEU A 196 -15.42 -0.34 11.35
C LEU A 196 -14.20 -0.30 12.27
N GLY A 197 -14.40 0.26 13.45
CA GLY A 197 -13.38 0.37 14.47
C GLY A 197 -12.34 1.48 14.21
N ARG A 198 -11.77 1.97 15.30
CA ARG A 198 -10.81 3.07 15.26
C ARG A 198 -9.45 2.62 14.77
N PHE A 199 -9.03 1.41 15.14
CA PHE A 199 -7.74 0.88 14.74
C PHE A 199 -7.69 0.63 13.23
N ASN A 200 -8.77 0.11 12.63
CA ASN A 200 -8.85 -0.07 11.19
C ASN A 200 -8.74 1.26 10.42
N ILE A 201 -9.41 2.30 10.91
CA ILE A 201 -9.42 3.62 10.24
C ILE A 201 -8.05 4.31 10.37
N ASN A 202 -7.35 4.12 11.48
CA ASN A 202 -6.06 4.75 11.79
C ASN A 202 -4.92 3.72 11.77
N HIS A 203 -4.90 2.81 10.80
CA HIS A 203 -3.94 1.70 10.76
C HIS A 203 -2.51 2.08 10.38
N ASP A 204 -2.24 3.31 9.93
CA ASP A 204 -0.92 3.78 9.50
C ASP A 204 0.12 3.72 10.62
N ASP A 205 1.25 3.06 10.39
CA ASP A 205 2.26 2.84 11.43
C ASP A 205 2.87 4.12 12.01
N ASN A 206 2.92 5.22 11.24
CA ASN A 206 3.45 6.51 11.69
C ASN A 206 2.49 7.28 12.61
N ARG A 207 1.22 6.89 12.69
CA ARG A 207 0.23 7.48 13.61
C ARG A 207 0.37 6.94 15.03
N TRP A 208 0.83 5.70 15.18
CA TRP A 208 0.93 5.03 16.46
C TRP A 208 2.27 5.31 17.16
N ASN A 209 2.23 5.30 18.49
CA ASN A 209 3.41 5.51 19.35
C ASN A 209 4.01 4.18 19.84
N ILE A 210 3.38 3.04 19.54
CA ILE A 210 3.85 1.69 19.79
C ILE A 210 3.98 0.97 18.43
N ALA A 211 5.09 0.26 18.23
CA ALA A 211 5.39 -0.40 16.97
C ALA A 211 4.51 -1.62 16.66
N ARG A 212 3.86 -2.20 17.67
CA ARG A 212 2.95 -3.35 17.50
C ARG A 212 1.50 -2.91 17.44
N ARG A 213 0.76 -3.48 16.49
CA ARG A 213 -0.68 -3.32 16.36
C ARG A 213 -1.44 -4.04 17.47
N SER A 214 -2.70 -3.66 17.69
CA SER A 214 -3.57 -4.25 18.70
C SER A 214 -3.91 -5.71 18.41
N LEU A 215 -4.18 -6.49 19.47
CA LEU A 215 -4.76 -7.84 19.38
C LEU A 215 -6.15 -7.85 18.74
N VAL A 216 -6.89 -6.73 18.79
CA VAL A 216 -8.18 -6.58 18.10
C VAL A 216 -8.02 -6.66 16.58
N ASP A 217 -6.85 -6.26 16.09
CA ASP A 217 -6.53 -6.12 14.67
C ASP A 217 -5.62 -7.25 14.12
N ARG A 218 -4.76 -7.83 14.94
CA ARG A 218 -3.74 -8.79 14.50
C ARG A 218 -3.80 -10.12 15.23
N GLY A 219 -3.17 -11.13 14.64
CA GLY A 219 -3.30 -12.51 15.01
C GLY A 219 -4.61 -13.09 14.47
N VAL A 220 -5.40 -13.73 15.29
CA VAL A 220 -6.81 -14.00 14.99
C VAL A 220 -7.59 -12.71 15.30
N PRO A 221 -7.85 -11.83 14.33
CA PRO A 221 -8.39 -10.50 14.60
C PRO A 221 -9.83 -10.59 15.10
N VAL A 222 -10.19 -9.67 16.00
CA VAL A 222 -11.60 -9.48 16.41
C VAL A 222 -12.39 -8.83 15.28
N LEU A 223 -11.78 -7.92 14.55
CA LEU A 223 -12.34 -7.39 13.31
C LEU A 223 -12.70 -8.56 12.36
N PRO A 224 -13.72 -8.43 11.51
CA PRO A 224 -14.03 -9.45 10.52
C PRO A 224 -12.83 -9.86 9.67
N VAL A 225 -12.04 -8.88 9.26
CA VAL A 225 -10.80 -9.04 8.47
C VAL A 225 -9.70 -8.19 9.11
N LYS A 226 -8.44 -8.57 8.95
CA LYS A 226 -7.26 -7.78 9.39
C LYS A 226 -7.31 -6.36 8.82
N SER A 227 -6.89 -5.34 9.57
CA SER A 227 -6.67 -4.00 9.00
C SER A 227 -5.31 -3.95 8.23
N ALA A 228 -5.10 -3.16 7.17
CA ALA A 228 -6.20 -2.36 6.60
C ALA A 228 -7.25 -3.28 5.96
N TRP A 229 -8.50 -2.99 6.24
CA TRP A 229 -9.61 -3.70 5.61
C TRP A 229 -10.33 -2.78 4.62
N PRO A 230 -9.87 -2.71 3.37
CA PRO A 230 -10.56 -2.03 2.29
C PRO A 230 -11.56 -2.96 1.60
N GLU A 231 -12.61 -2.35 1.02
CA GLU A 231 -13.61 -3.05 0.22
C GLU A 231 -14.03 -2.22 -0.99
N LEU A 232 -14.36 -2.88 -2.09
CA LEU A 232 -14.96 -2.22 -3.25
C LEU A 232 -16.42 -1.91 -2.97
N GLY A 233 -16.80 -0.66 -3.24
CA GLY A 233 -18.18 -0.24 -3.06
C GLY A 233 -18.41 1.24 -3.31
N ALA A 234 -19.55 1.71 -2.83
CA ALA A 234 -19.96 3.10 -2.92
C ALA A 234 -20.79 3.50 -1.71
N GLY A 235 -20.78 4.78 -1.40
CA GLY A 235 -21.55 5.29 -0.28
C GLY A 235 -21.52 6.80 -0.13
N PHE A 236 -22.02 7.23 1.00
CA PHE A 236 -22.09 8.64 1.37
C PHE A 236 -21.40 8.89 2.70
N LEU A 237 -20.78 10.06 2.79
CA LEU A 237 -20.12 10.52 3.99
C LEU A 237 -20.27 12.04 4.13
N GLY A 238 -20.04 12.55 5.32
CA GLY A 238 -20.08 13.99 5.53
C GLY A 238 -19.91 14.41 6.97
N ASP A 239 -19.78 15.73 7.14
CA ASP A 239 -19.65 16.42 8.41
C ASP A 239 -20.85 17.33 8.66
N ILE A 240 -21.55 17.13 9.78
CA ILE A 240 -22.68 17.95 10.22
C ILE A 240 -22.23 18.78 11.41
N ARG A 241 -22.22 20.10 11.26
CA ARG A 241 -21.94 21.02 12.37
C ARG A 241 -23.17 21.18 13.24
N LEU A 242 -23.04 20.91 14.53
CA LEU A 242 -24.13 20.98 15.52
C LEU A 242 -24.07 22.25 16.37
N GLY A 243 -23.38 23.30 15.90
CA GLY A 243 -23.18 24.53 16.65
C GLY A 243 -22.30 24.29 17.89
N GLU A 244 -22.81 24.67 19.06
CA GLU A 244 -22.12 24.47 20.35
C GLU A 244 -21.96 23.00 20.77
N LEU A 245 -22.74 22.10 20.18
CA LEU A 245 -22.62 20.66 20.41
C LEU A 245 -21.49 19.99 19.58
N GLY A 246 -20.71 20.78 18.84
CA GLY A 246 -19.56 20.30 18.11
C GLY A 246 -19.89 19.79 16.71
N LYS A 247 -19.33 18.65 16.34
CA LYS A 247 -19.41 18.06 14.99
C LYS A 247 -19.83 16.60 15.05
N LEU A 248 -20.70 16.20 14.13
CA LEU A 248 -21.06 14.83 13.84
C LEU A 248 -20.48 14.45 12.47
N THR A 249 -19.68 13.40 12.41
CA THR A 249 -19.15 12.83 11.17
C THR A 249 -19.81 11.49 10.92
N TYR A 250 -20.24 11.23 9.70
CA TYR A 250 -20.84 9.94 9.33
C TYR A 250 -20.24 9.39 8.05
N GLU A 251 -20.21 8.06 7.96
CA GLU A 251 -19.88 7.29 6.76
C GLU A 251 -20.86 6.11 6.65
N ALA A 252 -21.36 5.84 5.44
CA ALA A 252 -22.25 4.73 5.15
C ALA A 252 -21.98 4.20 3.74
N TYR A 253 -21.59 2.93 3.64
CA TYR A 253 -21.23 2.29 2.38
C TYR A 253 -22.00 1.00 2.16
N VAL A 254 -22.26 0.71 0.88
CA VAL A 254 -22.61 -0.61 0.36
C VAL A 254 -21.39 -1.16 -0.35
N ILE A 255 -20.89 -2.31 0.08
CA ILE A 255 -19.61 -2.89 -0.30
C ILE A 255 -19.75 -4.37 -0.64
N ASN A 256 -18.73 -4.98 -1.28
CA ASN A 256 -18.69 -6.42 -1.53
C ASN A 256 -18.71 -7.22 -0.21
N GLY A 257 -17.91 -6.81 0.76
CA GLY A 257 -17.88 -7.35 2.12
C GLY A 257 -17.17 -8.68 2.26
N VAL A 258 -17.06 -9.15 3.50
CA VAL A 258 -16.29 -10.33 3.89
C VAL A 258 -16.61 -11.54 3.02
N ALA A 259 -15.56 -12.21 2.53
CA ALA A 259 -15.62 -13.53 1.90
C ALA A 259 -14.88 -14.56 2.78
N LEU A 260 -15.12 -15.84 2.56
CA LEU A 260 -14.25 -16.89 3.07
C LEU A 260 -13.19 -17.20 2.04
N ASP A 261 -11.94 -17.15 2.45
CA ASP A 261 -10.82 -17.64 1.69
C ASP A 261 -10.39 -19.00 2.21
N ALA A 262 -9.90 -19.85 1.31
CA ALA A 262 -9.53 -21.19 1.64
C ALA A 262 -8.42 -21.68 0.72
N GLU A 263 -7.31 -22.02 1.31
CA GLU A 263 -6.16 -22.59 0.64
C GLU A 263 -5.78 -23.92 1.29
N VAL A 264 -5.53 -24.94 0.49
CA VAL A 264 -5.04 -26.24 0.97
C VAL A 264 -3.52 -26.17 0.94
N GLU A 265 -2.90 -26.05 2.11
CA GLU A 265 -1.46 -25.91 2.23
C GLU A 265 -0.73 -27.24 2.13
N ASN A 266 -1.29 -28.29 2.70
CA ASN A 266 -0.67 -29.60 2.74
C ASN A 266 -1.69 -30.72 2.50
N ILE A 267 -1.25 -31.73 1.74
CA ILE A 267 -2.04 -32.95 1.50
C ILE A 267 -1.14 -34.15 1.75
N ALA A 268 -1.40 -34.87 2.82
CA ALA A 268 -0.76 -36.16 3.11
C ALA A 268 -1.76 -37.29 2.90
N GLN A 269 -1.46 -38.21 1.99
CA GLN A 269 -2.28 -39.37 1.72
C GLN A 269 -1.50 -40.64 2.02
N THR A 270 -1.95 -41.40 3.04
CA THR A 270 -1.40 -42.71 3.39
C THR A 270 -2.35 -43.79 2.86
N ARG A 271 -1.88 -44.60 1.90
CA ARG A 271 -2.60 -45.78 1.41
C ARG A 271 -2.14 -47.03 2.13
N ASP A 272 -3.01 -47.58 2.95
CA ASP A 272 -2.84 -48.86 3.60
C ASP A 272 -3.94 -49.82 3.05
N PRO A 273 -3.65 -51.13 2.79
CA PRO A 273 -4.69 -52.09 2.38
C PRO A 273 -5.86 -52.21 3.35
N ARG A 274 -5.72 -51.68 4.56
CA ARG A 274 -6.74 -51.73 5.61
C ARG A 274 -7.44 -50.42 5.89
N ARG A 275 -6.80 -49.27 5.50
CA ARG A 275 -7.26 -47.91 5.84
C ARG A 275 -6.60 -46.86 4.95
N ASP A 276 -7.36 -46.22 4.15
CA ASP A 276 -6.87 -45.01 3.44
C ASP A 276 -7.07 -43.81 4.38
N LYS A 277 -5.97 -43.12 4.75
CA LYS A 277 -5.99 -41.89 5.57
C LYS A 277 -5.59 -40.69 4.72
N LEU A 278 -6.39 -39.66 4.78
CA LEU A 278 -6.14 -38.37 4.15
C LEU A 278 -6.02 -37.32 5.26
N GLU A 279 -4.88 -36.67 5.34
CA GLU A 279 -4.64 -35.51 6.21
C GLU A 279 -4.55 -34.27 5.35
N LEU A 280 -5.34 -33.26 5.67
CA LEU A 280 -5.44 -32.00 4.94
C LEU A 280 -5.22 -30.85 5.92
N GLU A 281 -4.24 -30.02 5.64
CA GLU A 281 -4.02 -28.76 6.33
C GLU A 281 -4.60 -27.64 5.46
N VAL A 282 -5.56 -26.90 6.00
CA VAL A 282 -6.34 -25.92 5.26
C VAL A 282 -6.31 -24.57 5.97
N GLU A 283 -5.79 -23.55 5.31
CA GLU A 283 -6.04 -22.19 5.71
C GLU A 283 -7.49 -21.83 5.36
N PHE A 284 -8.31 -21.56 6.38
CA PHE A 284 -9.71 -21.23 6.24
C PHE A 284 -10.05 -19.98 7.04
N GLN A 285 -10.00 -18.83 6.40
CA GLN A 285 -10.11 -17.53 7.07
C GLN A 285 -11.07 -16.58 6.39
N PRO A 286 -11.68 -15.65 7.17
CA PRO A 286 -12.36 -14.51 6.59
C PRO A 286 -11.37 -13.58 5.90
N SER A 287 -11.67 -13.23 4.65
CA SER A 287 -10.89 -12.31 3.84
C SER A 287 -11.73 -11.15 3.30
N ARG A 288 -11.08 -10.16 2.74
CA ARG A 288 -11.76 -9.07 2.02
C ARG A 288 -12.43 -9.58 0.74
N GLY A 289 -13.50 -8.92 0.32
CA GLY A 289 -14.19 -9.24 -0.93
C GLY A 289 -13.28 -9.09 -2.15
N THR A 290 -13.57 -9.87 -3.19
CA THR A 290 -12.74 -9.88 -4.39
C THR A 290 -12.90 -8.60 -5.21
N ALA A 291 -11.80 -8.13 -5.79
CA ALA A 291 -11.76 -6.95 -6.66
C ALA A 291 -12.24 -7.24 -8.10
N LYS A 292 -12.44 -8.50 -8.47
CA LYS A 292 -12.74 -8.90 -9.85
C LYS A 292 -14.12 -9.53 -10.03
N LEU A 293 -14.35 -10.62 -9.34
CA LEU A 293 -15.63 -11.35 -9.38
C LEU A 293 -16.02 -11.67 -7.95
N ASP A 294 -17.12 -11.10 -7.49
CA ASP A 294 -17.67 -11.46 -6.20
C ASP A 294 -18.30 -12.85 -6.30
N MET A 295 -17.83 -13.78 -5.47
CA MET A 295 -18.39 -15.14 -5.39
C MET A 295 -19.70 -15.16 -4.60
N LYS A 296 -20.24 -13.98 -4.26
CA LYS A 296 -21.48 -13.78 -3.54
C LYS A 296 -22.36 -12.78 -4.28
N ASP A 297 -23.66 -13.09 -4.42
CA ASP A 297 -24.64 -12.13 -4.96
C ASP A 297 -25.04 -11.04 -3.96
N SER A 298 -24.71 -11.24 -2.69
CA SER A 298 -25.06 -10.32 -1.60
C SER A 298 -24.01 -9.24 -1.40
N LYS A 299 -24.48 -8.04 -1.09
CA LYS A 299 -23.62 -6.94 -0.67
C LYS A 299 -23.72 -6.72 0.84
N ALA A 300 -22.68 -6.14 1.40
CA ALA A 300 -22.63 -5.78 2.81
C ALA A 300 -22.86 -4.28 3.00
N VAL A 301 -23.28 -3.93 4.21
CA VAL A 301 -23.44 -2.54 4.65
C VAL A 301 -22.46 -2.28 5.80
N ALA A 302 -21.73 -1.17 5.70
CA ALA A 302 -20.83 -0.68 6.74
C ALA A 302 -21.15 0.79 7.04
N THR A 303 -21.24 1.13 8.32
CA THR A 303 -21.57 2.48 8.77
C THR A 303 -20.74 2.89 9.98
N ARG A 304 -20.44 4.17 10.09
CA ARG A 304 -19.84 4.80 11.28
C ARG A 304 -20.48 6.14 11.55
N LEU A 305 -20.67 6.43 12.83
CA LEU A 305 -21.13 7.72 13.34
C LEU A 305 -20.19 8.16 14.46
N ALA A 306 -19.52 9.30 14.30
CA ALA A 306 -18.61 9.85 15.26
C ALA A 306 -19.05 11.25 15.72
N TRP A 307 -19.12 11.47 17.01
CA TRP A 307 -19.45 12.76 17.63
C TRP A 307 -18.22 13.34 18.30
N SER A 308 -17.86 14.55 17.89
CA SER A 308 -16.72 15.31 18.44
C SER A 308 -17.26 16.62 19.03
N PRO A 309 -17.55 16.67 20.36
CA PRO A 309 -18.04 17.87 21.01
C PRO A 309 -17.02 19.01 21.01
N TYR A 310 -15.73 18.68 21.21
CA TYR A 310 -14.62 19.62 21.23
C TYR A 310 -13.41 19.01 20.52
N PRO A 311 -12.41 19.82 20.07
CA PRO A 311 -11.14 19.31 19.59
C PRO A 311 -10.46 18.40 20.62
N GLY A 312 -10.02 17.23 20.18
CA GLY A 312 -9.40 16.20 21.03
C GLY A 312 -10.39 15.34 21.83
N GLN A 313 -11.69 15.46 21.56
CA GLN A 313 -12.74 14.61 22.14
C GLN A 313 -13.53 13.96 21.01
N GLU A 314 -13.66 12.64 21.04
CA GLU A 314 -14.48 11.90 20.09
C GLU A 314 -15.03 10.63 20.73
N ILE A 315 -16.28 10.33 20.45
CA ILE A 315 -16.89 9.03 20.67
C ILE A 315 -17.57 8.58 19.38
N ALA A 316 -17.41 7.31 19.02
CA ALA A 316 -17.99 6.81 17.81
C ALA A 316 -18.55 5.39 17.96
N GLY A 317 -19.53 5.09 17.12
CA GLY A 317 -20.09 3.76 16.93
C GLY A 317 -20.00 3.35 15.46
N SER A 318 -19.65 2.10 15.20
CA SER A 318 -19.56 1.52 13.87
C SER A 318 -20.38 0.22 13.80
N PHE A 319 -20.93 -0.06 12.63
CA PHE A 319 -21.73 -1.27 12.40
C PHE A 319 -21.43 -1.84 11.02
N TYR A 320 -21.39 -3.18 10.95
CA TYR A 320 -21.23 -3.95 9.72
C TYR A 320 -22.20 -5.12 9.70
N TYR A 321 -22.84 -5.34 8.53
CA TYR A 321 -23.66 -6.50 8.27
C TYR A 321 -23.47 -6.97 6.83
N GLY A 322 -23.29 -8.29 6.63
CA GLY A 322 -23.18 -8.90 5.31
C GLY A 322 -23.30 -10.42 5.37
N ARG A 323 -23.30 -11.06 4.22
CA ARG A 323 -23.12 -12.50 4.08
C ARG A 323 -21.65 -12.81 3.87
N TYR A 324 -21.15 -13.89 4.48
CA TYR A 324 -19.74 -14.24 4.39
C TYR A 324 -19.47 -15.54 3.63
N THR A 325 -20.50 -16.35 3.38
CA THR A 325 -20.37 -17.64 2.68
C THR A 325 -20.42 -17.48 1.17
N PRO A 326 -19.61 -18.25 0.41
CA PRO A 326 -19.69 -18.30 -1.04
C PRO A 326 -20.99 -18.97 -1.51
N GLN A 327 -21.39 -18.78 -2.77
CA GLN A 327 -22.66 -19.25 -3.36
C GLN A 327 -22.87 -20.76 -3.29
N PHE A 328 -21.80 -21.56 -3.26
CA PHE A 328 -21.91 -23.03 -3.18
C PHE A 328 -22.19 -23.56 -1.78
N LEU A 329 -22.15 -22.67 -0.76
CA LEU A 329 -22.57 -22.97 0.61
C LEU A 329 -23.90 -22.29 0.93
N SER A 330 -24.56 -22.73 1.99
CA SER A 330 -25.76 -22.04 2.48
C SER A 330 -25.46 -20.61 2.89
N ASP A 331 -26.39 -19.70 2.61
CA ASP A 331 -26.28 -18.29 2.94
C ASP A 331 -26.20 -18.05 4.45
N GLU A 332 -25.03 -17.61 4.93
CA GLU A 332 -24.82 -17.28 6.33
C GLU A 332 -24.29 -15.86 6.50
N SER A 333 -24.73 -15.22 7.57
CA SER A 333 -24.45 -13.78 7.80
C SER A 333 -23.40 -13.56 8.88
N ILE A 334 -22.73 -12.43 8.76
CA ILE A 334 -21.82 -11.86 9.75
C ILE A 334 -22.36 -10.50 10.19
N VAL A 335 -22.27 -10.25 11.50
CA VAL A 335 -22.57 -8.96 12.11
C VAL A 335 -21.35 -8.53 12.91
N ALA A 336 -20.93 -7.29 12.75
CA ALA A 336 -19.90 -6.71 13.60
C ALA A 336 -20.30 -5.30 14.05
N PHE A 337 -19.89 -4.92 15.25
CA PHE A 337 -20.00 -3.56 15.73
C PHE A 337 -18.76 -3.16 16.53
N ALA A 338 -18.47 -1.87 16.54
CA ALA A 338 -17.43 -1.30 17.36
C ALA A 338 -17.91 -0.02 18.04
N ILE A 339 -17.37 0.21 19.23
CA ILE A 339 -17.49 1.49 19.95
C ILE A 339 -16.07 1.94 20.28
N ASP A 340 -15.76 3.18 19.98
CA ASP A 340 -14.43 3.72 20.20
C ASP A 340 -14.48 5.16 20.64
N GLY A 341 -13.36 5.65 21.19
CA GLY A 341 -13.25 7.02 21.63
C GLY A 341 -11.84 7.51 21.87
N LEU A 342 -11.71 8.82 21.83
CA LEU A 342 -10.49 9.55 22.13
C LEU A 342 -10.84 10.70 23.07
N THR A 343 -10.04 10.90 24.12
CA THR A 343 -10.11 12.08 24.98
C THR A 343 -8.72 12.62 25.27
N THR A 344 -8.55 13.93 25.06
CA THR A 344 -7.30 14.66 25.37
C THR A 344 -7.58 15.70 26.43
N ILE A 345 -6.85 15.64 27.55
CA ILE A 345 -6.95 16.58 28.67
C ILE A 345 -5.53 17.06 29.05
N GLY A 346 -5.16 18.23 28.58
CA GLY A 346 -3.81 18.75 28.77
C GLY A 346 -2.76 17.81 28.12
N PRO A 347 -1.75 17.34 28.87
CA PRO A 347 -0.74 16.42 28.36
C PRO A 347 -1.21 14.96 28.30
N PHE A 348 -2.37 14.64 28.86
CA PHE A 348 -2.91 13.28 28.89
C PHE A 348 -3.83 13.03 27.73
N GLU A 349 -3.72 11.84 27.15
CA GLU A 349 -4.59 11.34 26.10
C GLU A 349 -4.97 9.90 26.43
N ILE A 350 -6.25 9.58 26.30
CA ILE A 350 -6.79 8.23 26.44
C ILE A 350 -7.52 7.89 25.15
N GLU A 351 -7.19 6.75 24.58
CA GLU A 351 -7.81 6.21 23.38
C GLU A 351 -8.21 4.76 23.64
N ALA A 352 -9.41 4.39 23.19
CA ALA A 352 -9.95 3.06 23.45
C ALA A 352 -10.87 2.60 22.33
N GLU A 353 -10.99 1.28 22.20
CA GLU A 353 -11.89 0.63 21.26
C GLU A 353 -12.37 -0.69 21.84
N TYR A 354 -13.63 -1.01 21.60
CA TYR A 354 -14.23 -2.34 21.77
C TYR A 354 -14.84 -2.78 20.47
N VAL A 355 -14.57 -4.02 20.06
CA VAL A 355 -15.14 -4.64 18.85
C VAL A 355 -15.80 -5.96 19.21
N ASN A 356 -16.91 -6.27 18.54
CA ASN A 356 -17.56 -7.58 18.57
C ASN A 356 -17.91 -8.00 17.14
N THR A 357 -17.54 -9.23 16.77
CA THR A 357 -17.85 -9.85 15.49
C THR A 357 -18.53 -11.19 15.75
N HIS A 358 -19.69 -11.40 15.13
CA HIS A 358 -20.46 -12.61 15.24
C HIS A 358 -20.72 -13.24 13.86
N PHE A 359 -20.22 -14.45 13.66
CA PHE A 359 -20.47 -15.26 12.48
C PHE A 359 -21.61 -16.24 12.81
N ARG A 360 -22.67 -16.22 12.01
CA ARG A 360 -23.79 -17.15 12.21
C ARG A 360 -23.43 -18.53 11.65
N ASN A 361 -23.89 -19.58 12.36
CA ASN A 361 -23.81 -20.97 11.93
C ASN A 361 -22.42 -21.46 11.48
N VAL A 362 -21.35 -20.97 12.12
CA VAL A 362 -19.96 -21.31 11.82
C VAL A 362 -19.73 -22.82 11.75
N ASP A 363 -20.31 -23.59 12.68
CA ASP A 363 -20.24 -25.05 12.73
C ASP A 363 -20.79 -25.70 11.46
N ARG A 364 -21.93 -25.22 10.93
CA ARG A 364 -22.50 -25.70 9.68
C ARG A 364 -21.60 -25.37 8.49
N VAL A 365 -21.09 -24.15 8.45
CA VAL A 365 -20.20 -23.68 7.36
C VAL A 365 -18.91 -24.49 7.35
N ALA A 366 -18.26 -24.65 8.51
CA ALA A 366 -17.04 -25.44 8.64
C ALA A 366 -17.23 -26.90 8.20
N ARG A 367 -18.32 -27.56 8.64
CA ARG A 367 -18.67 -28.94 8.21
C ARG A 367 -18.86 -29.05 6.71
N SER A 368 -19.62 -28.11 6.13
CA SER A 368 -19.91 -28.14 4.70
C SER A 368 -18.67 -27.87 3.87
N PHE A 369 -17.82 -26.97 4.34
CA PHE A 369 -16.58 -26.61 3.68
C PHE A 369 -15.55 -27.77 3.77
N ALA A 370 -15.31 -28.33 4.95
CA ALA A 370 -14.42 -29.47 5.13
C ALA A 370 -14.82 -30.63 4.21
N ARG A 371 -16.12 -30.89 4.06
CA ARG A 371 -16.61 -31.92 3.13
C ARG A 371 -16.25 -31.62 1.67
N VAL A 372 -16.44 -30.37 1.23
CA VAL A 372 -16.07 -29.96 -0.14
C VAL A 372 -14.58 -30.15 -0.38
N VAL A 373 -13.73 -29.79 0.60
CA VAL A 373 -12.27 -29.94 0.50
C VAL A 373 -11.89 -31.42 0.39
N VAL A 374 -12.45 -32.29 1.25
CA VAL A 374 -12.19 -33.74 1.20
C VAL A 374 -12.63 -34.33 -0.13
N ASP A 375 -13.85 -34.01 -0.60
CA ASP A 375 -14.40 -34.53 -1.85
C ASP A 375 -13.56 -34.11 -3.06
N GLN A 376 -13.04 -32.90 -3.07
CA GLN A 376 -12.19 -32.36 -4.16
C GLN A 376 -10.75 -32.90 -4.12
N SER A 377 -10.17 -33.04 -2.92
CA SER A 377 -8.76 -33.43 -2.76
C SER A 377 -8.56 -34.93 -2.93
N ALA A 378 -9.52 -35.77 -2.52
CA ALA A 378 -9.38 -37.20 -2.57
C ALA A 378 -9.65 -37.84 -3.94
N ASN A 379 -10.33 -37.13 -4.87
CA ASN A 379 -10.91 -37.74 -6.08
C ASN A 379 -11.67 -39.05 -5.83
N ILE A 380 -12.06 -39.30 -4.58
CA ILE A 380 -12.75 -40.47 -4.10
C ILE A 380 -14.13 -39.97 -3.65
N PRO A 381 -15.21 -40.38 -4.31
CA PRO A 381 -16.53 -40.08 -3.81
C PRO A 381 -16.63 -40.67 -2.39
N SER A 382 -16.89 -39.84 -1.41
CA SER A 382 -17.01 -40.17 0.02
C SER A 382 -18.02 -41.31 0.32
N SER A 383 -18.79 -41.70 -0.69
CA SER A 383 -19.77 -42.79 -0.65
C SER A 383 -19.21 -44.18 -1.00
N VAL A 384 -17.95 -44.31 -1.42
CA VAL A 384 -17.45 -45.53 -2.06
C VAL A 384 -16.52 -46.37 -1.19
N SER A 385 -15.84 -45.79 -0.19
CA SER A 385 -14.95 -46.56 0.70
C SER A 385 -15.40 -46.52 2.16
N PRO A 386 -15.86 -47.63 2.72
CA PRO A 386 -16.22 -47.70 4.13
C PRO A 386 -15.01 -47.64 5.09
N THR A 387 -13.79 -47.61 4.56
CA THR A 387 -12.55 -47.59 5.33
C THR A 387 -11.78 -46.28 5.19
N PHE A 388 -12.35 -45.30 4.52
CA PHE A 388 -11.72 -44.00 4.30
C PHE A 388 -11.83 -43.11 5.54
N GLU A 389 -10.70 -42.65 6.05
CA GLU A 389 -10.59 -41.66 7.11
C GLU A 389 -10.00 -40.37 6.53
N ALA A 390 -10.56 -39.21 6.86
CA ALA A 390 -9.99 -37.94 6.54
C ALA A 390 -10.00 -37.02 7.77
N GLU A 391 -8.90 -36.31 7.94
CA GLU A 391 -8.70 -35.29 8.95
C GLU A 391 -8.42 -33.96 8.25
N VAL A 392 -9.18 -32.95 8.57
CA VAL A 392 -9.00 -31.59 8.05
C VAL A 392 -8.63 -30.71 9.23
N GLU A 393 -7.35 -30.37 9.32
CA GLU A 393 -6.86 -29.36 10.25
C GLU A 393 -7.09 -27.97 9.63
N PHE A 394 -7.77 -27.12 10.37
CA PHE A 394 -7.94 -25.73 9.97
C PHE A 394 -6.88 -24.90 10.69
N GLU A 395 -6.11 -24.13 9.91
CA GLU A 395 -5.34 -23.07 10.54
C GLU A 395 -6.24 -22.17 11.41
N LEU A 396 -5.78 -21.85 12.61
CA LEU A 396 -6.54 -21.03 13.56
C LEU A 396 -6.65 -19.57 13.11
N ALA A 397 -6.78 -19.34 11.81
CA ALA A 397 -6.69 -18.05 11.14
C ALA A 397 -7.96 -17.19 11.27
N GLY A 398 -8.96 -17.60 12.03
CA GLY A 398 -9.92 -16.61 12.40
C GLY A 398 -11.39 -16.92 12.25
N LEU A 399 -11.81 -18.12 11.87
CA LEU A 399 -13.22 -18.45 11.83
C LEU A 399 -13.70 -18.94 13.22
N ALA A 400 -14.34 -18.03 13.94
CA ALA A 400 -14.94 -18.31 15.24
C ALA A 400 -16.38 -17.81 15.28
N ARG A 401 -17.24 -18.48 16.06
CA ARG A 401 -18.66 -18.09 16.18
C ARG A 401 -18.83 -16.68 16.71
N ASN A 402 -18.04 -16.29 17.71
CA ASN A 402 -18.04 -14.94 18.25
C ASN A 402 -16.65 -14.53 18.69
N LYS A 403 -16.20 -13.39 18.18
CA LYS A 403 -14.94 -12.75 18.57
C LYS A 403 -15.26 -11.41 19.16
N HIS A 404 -14.72 -11.10 20.34
CA HIS A 404 -14.84 -9.77 20.90
C HIS A 404 -13.59 -9.39 21.70
N GLY A 405 -13.32 -8.11 21.79
CA GLY A 405 -12.15 -7.64 22.52
C GLY A 405 -12.08 -6.13 22.59
N TYR A 406 -11.14 -5.66 23.37
CA TYR A 406 -10.88 -4.24 23.54
C TYR A 406 -9.40 -3.97 23.70
N TRP A 407 -9.06 -2.72 23.46
CA TRP A 407 -7.82 -2.12 23.91
C TRP A 407 -8.10 -0.74 24.50
N ILE A 408 -7.27 -0.36 25.47
CA ILE A 408 -7.25 0.97 26.08
C ILE A 408 -5.80 1.41 26.17
N GLU A 409 -5.50 2.60 25.64
CA GLU A 409 -4.17 3.19 25.64
C GLU A 409 -4.19 4.55 26.32
N GLY A 410 -3.35 4.69 27.32
CA GLY A 410 -3.08 5.97 27.98
C GLY A 410 -1.73 6.52 27.52
N ARG A 411 -1.69 7.81 27.21
CA ARG A 411 -0.50 8.54 26.76
C ARG A 411 -0.28 9.76 27.63
N TYR A 412 0.98 10.02 27.98
CA TYR A 412 1.42 11.25 28.63
C TYR A 412 2.49 11.93 27.80
N ARG A 413 2.20 13.13 27.30
CA ARG A 413 3.11 13.94 26.49
C ARG A 413 3.90 14.88 27.37
N PHE A 414 5.24 14.90 27.21
CA PHE A 414 6.13 15.77 27.96
C PHE A 414 7.38 16.10 27.18
N TRP A 415 8.07 17.16 27.59
CA TRP A 415 9.38 17.49 27.04
C TRP A 415 10.29 18.02 28.16
N PRO A 416 11.38 17.30 28.51
CA PRO A 416 12.35 17.78 29.49
C PRO A 416 13.16 18.96 28.93
N GLU A 417 13.24 20.07 29.65
CA GLU A 417 13.94 21.28 29.20
C GLU A 417 15.40 21.05 28.83
N PHE A 418 16.12 20.16 29.54
CA PHE A 418 17.51 19.86 29.29
C PHE A 418 17.75 19.22 27.89
N LEU A 419 16.72 18.63 27.28
CA LEU A 419 16.82 18.08 25.92
C LEU A 419 16.75 19.15 24.82
N THR A 420 16.24 20.34 25.13
CA THR A 420 16.02 21.42 24.15
C THR A 420 17.33 21.86 23.47
N SER A 421 18.43 21.90 24.21
CA SER A 421 19.76 22.27 23.68
C SER A 421 20.54 21.11 23.04
N THR A 422 20.06 19.89 23.18
CA THR A 422 20.71 18.68 22.64
C THR A 422 20.33 18.44 21.18
N VAL A 423 20.92 17.40 20.57
CA VAL A 423 20.56 16.93 19.22
C VAL A 423 19.11 16.49 19.10
N PHE A 424 18.45 16.16 20.21
CA PHE A 424 17.06 15.73 20.24
C PHE A 424 16.06 16.91 20.21
N GLY A 425 16.50 18.11 20.57
CA GLY A 425 15.61 19.29 20.64
C GLY A 425 15.97 20.43 19.70
N LYS A 426 17.27 20.78 19.61
CA LYS A 426 17.73 22.04 18.99
C LYS A 426 17.38 22.26 17.50
N TYR A 427 17.04 21.16 16.80
CA TYR A 427 16.71 21.22 15.36
C TYR A 427 15.22 21.14 15.06
N PHE A 428 14.38 20.98 16.09
CA PHE A 428 12.95 20.72 15.95
C PHE A 428 12.12 21.79 16.66
N GLU A 429 11.01 22.21 16.08
CA GLU A 429 10.14 23.24 16.64
C GLU A 429 9.39 22.77 17.88
N ASN A 430 8.87 21.55 17.85
CA ASN A 430 8.01 21.01 18.92
C ASN A 430 8.23 19.51 19.11
N PRO A 431 9.43 19.09 19.53
CA PRO A 431 9.72 17.70 19.80
C PRO A 431 8.96 17.21 21.04
N GLN A 432 8.55 15.95 21.05
CA GLN A 432 7.77 15.36 22.13
C GLN A 432 8.33 14.01 22.56
N LEU A 433 8.34 13.77 23.86
CA LEU A 433 8.41 12.46 24.46
C LEU A 433 7.01 12.04 24.90
N ILE A 434 6.64 10.80 24.68
CA ILE A 434 5.32 10.25 24.98
C ILE A 434 5.50 8.96 25.75
N ALA A 435 5.11 8.94 27.02
CA ALA A 435 5.01 7.71 27.79
C ALA A 435 3.65 7.05 27.51
N ILE A 436 3.66 5.73 27.30
CA ILE A 436 2.48 4.98 26.84
C ILE A 436 2.30 3.73 27.68
N VAL A 437 1.03 3.43 27.99
CA VAL A 437 0.61 2.15 28.52
C VAL A 437 -0.65 1.71 27.79
N ARG A 438 -0.64 0.48 27.23
CA ARG A 438 -1.81 -0.14 26.58
C ARG A 438 -2.14 -1.47 27.24
N GLY A 439 -3.42 -1.66 27.55
CA GLY A 439 -3.99 -2.91 28.00
C GLY A 439 -4.97 -3.45 26.96
N GLU A 440 -4.90 -4.74 26.69
CA GLU A 440 -5.71 -5.38 25.63
C GLU A 440 -6.24 -6.72 26.12
N GLN A 441 -7.46 -7.05 25.71
CA GLN A 441 -8.02 -8.38 25.94
C GLN A 441 -8.93 -8.80 24.79
N VAL A 442 -8.80 -10.06 24.39
CA VAL A 442 -9.57 -10.65 23.30
C VAL A 442 -10.11 -12.02 23.72
N TRP A 443 -11.36 -12.30 23.32
CA TRP A 443 -12.04 -13.58 23.48
C TRP A 443 -12.46 -14.10 22.11
N LEU A 444 -12.05 -15.33 21.82
CA LEU A 444 -12.38 -16.08 20.61
C LEU A 444 -13.22 -17.27 21.03
N ASN A 445 -14.53 -17.22 20.77
CA ASN A 445 -15.47 -18.26 21.22
C ASN A 445 -15.94 -19.10 20.04
N GLY A 446 -15.76 -20.44 20.15
CA GLY A 446 -16.10 -21.38 19.09
C GLY A 446 -15.19 -21.24 17.86
N LEU A 447 -13.88 -21.09 18.12
CA LEU A 447 -12.83 -21.11 17.09
C LEU A 447 -12.74 -22.51 16.51
N VAL A 448 -12.87 -22.66 15.19
CA VAL A 448 -12.83 -23.95 14.50
C VAL A 448 -11.38 -24.42 14.41
N ARG A 449 -11.15 -25.70 14.78
CA ARG A 449 -9.82 -26.33 14.76
C ARG A 449 -9.72 -27.47 13.76
N GLU A 450 -10.63 -28.39 13.81
CA GLU A 450 -10.46 -29.69 13.15
C GLU A 450 -11.81 -30.30 12.76
N ALA A 451 -11.83 -31.02 11.65
CA ALA A 451 -12.97 -31.86 11.24
C ALA A 451 -12.49 -33.27 10.87
N GLU A 452 -13.06 -34.30 11.54
CA GLU A 452 -12.75 -35.69 11.29
C GLU A 452 -13.89 -36.38 10.51
N PHE A 453 -13.50 -37.21 9.54
CA PHE A 453 -14.42 -38.01 8.72
C PHE A 453 -14.06 -39.47 8.79
N GLU A 454 -15.04 -40.33 9.01
CA GLU A 454 -14.93 -41.77 8.92
C GLU A 454 -15.95 -42.32 7.91
N GLY A 455 -15.48 -43.10 6.93
CA GLY A 455 -16.34 -43.59 5.86
C GLY A 455 -17.07 -42.52 5.09
N GLY A 456 -16.44 -41.33 4.94
CA GLY A 456 -17.01 -40.17 4.27
C GLY A 456 -18.10 -39.44 5.06
N VAL A 457 -18.33 -39.82 6.33
CA VAL A 457 -19.28 -39.15 7.22
C VAL A 457 -18.49 -38.34 8.24
N LEU A 458 -18.87 -37.07 8.43
CA LEU A 458 -18.28 -36.23 9.46
C LEU A 458 -18.63 -36.77 10.84
N THR A 459 -17.63 -37.18 11.60
CA THR A 459 -17.76 -37.77 12.94
C THR A 459 -17.52 -36.78 14.06
N LYS A 460 -16.63 -35.79 13.81
CA LYS A 460 -16.27 -34.79 14.81
C LYS A 460 -16.01 -33.43 14.14
N LEU A 461 -16.41 -32.36 14.80
CA LEU A 461 -15.96 -31.00 14.54
C LEU A 461 -15.45 -30.40 15.86
N GLU A 462 -14.16 -30.15 15.93
CA GLU A 462 -13.54 -29.57 17.11
C GLU A 462 -13.60 -28.06 17.07
N GLN A 463 -14.07 -27.47 18.17
CA GLN A 463 -14.09 -26.03 18.38
C GLN A 463 -13.56 -25.72 19.78
N GLU A 464 -12.85 -24.60 19.89
CA GLU A 464 -12.32 -24.16 21.16
C GLU A 464 -12.65 -22.73 21.49
N ASN A 465 -12.43 -22.36 22.76
CA ASN A 465 -12.47 -20.98 23.21
C ASN A 465 -11.06 -20.56 23.61
N ARG A 466 -10.65 -19.37 23.20
CA ARG A 466 -9.34 -18.79 23.52
C ARG A 466 -9.50 -17.39 24.10
N ARG A 467 -8.61 -17.04 25.02
CA ARG A 467 -8.49 -15.70 25.59
C ARG A 467 -7.06 -15.23 25.44
N LEU A 468 -6.90 -13.99 25.02
CA LEU A 468 -5.59 -13.35 24.92
C LEU A 468 -5.58 -12.08 25.75
N TYR A 469 -4.46 -11.84 26.44
CA TYR A 469 -4.19 -10.64 27.21
C TYR A 469 -2.87 -10.07 26.74
N ARG A 470 -2.81 -8.75 26.63
CA ARG A 470 -1.55 -8.05 26.36
C ARG A 470 -1.49 -6.79 27.19
N VAL A 471 -0.32 -6.55 27.77
CA VAL A 471 0.02 -5.26 28.37
C VAL A 471 1.30 -4.77 27.72
N THR A 472 1.26 -3.55 27.23
CA THR A 472 2.41 -2.90 26.61
C THR A 472 2.71 -1.60 27.32
N ALA A 473 3.97 -1.39 27.71
CA ALA A 473 4.48 -0.14 28.22
C ALA A 473 5.60 0.38 27.32
N GLY A 474 5.57 1.66 26.97
CA GLY A 474 6.52 2.19 26.01
C GLY A 474 6.84 3.66 26.16
N LEU A 475 7.84 4.08 25.41
CA LEU A 475 8.26 5.47 25.25
C LEU A 475 8.43 5.75 23.76
N ALA A 476 7.78 6.81 23.28
CA ALA A 476 7.97 7.28 21.93
C ALA A 476 8.64 8.66 21.93
N TYR A 477 9.52 8.87 20.96
CA TYR A 477 10.10 10.19 20.68
C TYR A 477 9.63 10.65 19.30
N ARG A 478 8.93 11.78 19.26
CA ARG A 478 8.49 12.46 18.04
C ARG A 478 9.27 13.76 17.86
N PRO A 479 10.33 13.78 17.04
CA PRO A 479 11.00 15.03 16.67
C PRO A 479 10.08 15.94 15.84
N THR A 480 9.23 15.36 15.02
CA THR A 480 8.20 16.01 14.21
C THR A 480 6.93 15.17 14.22
N PRO A 481 5.75 15.70 13.83
CA PRO A 481 4.53 14.90 13.71
C PRO A 481 4.66 13.70 12.75
N LEU A 482 5.57 13.79 11.77
CA LEU A 482 5.75 12.78 10.71
C LEU A 482 6.70 11.64 11.10
N VAL A 483 7.53 11.82 12.13
CA VAL A 483 8.56 10.83 12.51
C VAL A 483 8.37 10.40 13.96
N VAL A 484 8.42 9.11 14.20
CA VAL A 484 8.34 8.52 15.53
C VAL A 484 9.39 7.44 15.72
N PHE A 485 10.16 7.54 16.80
CA PHE A 485 11.01 6.48 17.35
C PHE A 485 10.27 5.83 18.51
N GLN A 486 10.20 4.51 18.53
CA GLN A 486 9.35 3.73 19.43
C GLN A 486 10.20 2.72 20.19
N LEU A 487 10.00 2.66 21.50
CA LEU A 487 10.57 1.63 22.37
C LEU A 487 9.42 1.11 23.25
N ALA A 488 9.20 -0.18 23.27
CA ALA A 488 8.17 -0.78 24.09
C ALA A 488 8.59 -2.15 24.65
N TYR A 489 8.10 -2.45 25.83
CA TYR A 489 8.08 -3.78 26.42
C TYR A 489 6.64 -4.29 26.41
N GLU A 490 6.48 -5.55 26.06
CA GLU A 490 5.19 -6.20 25.89
C GLU A 490 5.16 -7.53 26.62
N TYR A 491 4.09 -7.78 27.33
CA TYR A 491 3.74 -9.07 27.90
C TYR A 491 2.43 -9.55 27.29
N THR A 492 2.43 -10.74 26.67
CA THR A 492 1.25 -11.37 26.05
C THR A 492 1.03 -12.74 26.66
N LYS A 493 -0.23 -13.10 26.90
CA LYS A 493 -0.61 -14.37 27.49
C LYS A 493 -1.92 -14.91 26.90
N THR A 494 -1.99 -16.23 26.73
CA THR A 494 -3.23 -16.97 26.40
C THR A 494 -3.61 -17.93 27.52
N ASP A 495 -4.63 -18.77 27.29
CA ASP A 495 -5.07 -19.79 28.27
C ASP A 495 -3.97 -20.82 28.50
N LYS A 496 -3.82 -21.28 29.77
CA LYS A 496 -2.76 -22.18 30.18
C LYS A 496 -2.76 -23.47 29.36
N GLY A 497 -1.58 -23.89 28.91
CA GLY A 497 -1.36 -25.09 28.11
C GLY A 497 -1.87 -24.97 26.67
N ARG A 498 -2.01 -23.76 26.18
CA ARG A 498 -2.38 -23.45 24.79
C ARG A 498 -1.26 -22.65 24.12
N SER A 499 -0.99 -22.89 22.86
CA SER A 499 0.03 -22.16 22.11
C SER A 499 -0.41 -20.70 21.87
N LEU A 500 0.44 -19.76 22.28
CA LEU A 500 0.26 -18.35 21.99
C LEU A 500 0.57 -18.05 20.52
N ALA A 501 1.50 -18.78 19.94
CA ALA A 501 1.93 -18.60 18.56
C ALA A 501 0.78 -18.80 17.56
N GLU A 502 -0.04 -19.83 17.76
CA GLU A 502 -1.18 -20.16 16.90
C GLU A 502 -2.19 -19.01 16.73
N VAL A 503 -2.32 -18.15 17.74
CA VAL A 503 -3.34 -17.10 17.75
C VAL A 503 -2.81 -15.68 17.61
N THR A 504 -1.49 -15.50 17.61
CA THR A 504 -0.86 -14.16 17.52
C THR A 504 -0.11 -13.90 16.23
N ASN A 505 0.06 -14.90 15.36
CA ASN A 505 0.88 -14.84 14.14
C ASN A 505 2.29 -14.30 14.39
N PHE A 506 2.93 -14.74 15.46
CA PHE A 506 4.37 -14.59 15.59
C PHE A 506 5.03 -15.60 14.66
N LEU A 507 5.43 -15.18 13.48
CA LEU A 507 6.06 -16.03 12.47
C LEU A 507 7.52 -16.37 12.79
N PRO A 508 8.01 -17.57 12.47
CA PRO A 508 7.37 -18.86 12.46
C PRO A 508 7.45 -19.46 13.86
N ALA A 509 6.38 -19.56 14.59
CA ALA A 509 6.41 -20.03 15.96
C ALA A 509 5.73 -21.39 16.10
N GLN A 510 6.52 -22.44 16.25
CA GLN A 510 6.08 -23.78 16.66
C GLN A 510 6.18 -23.95 18.18
N SER A 511 6.02 -22.88 18.94
CA SER A 511 6.16 -22.89 20.39
C SER A 511 4.84 -23.22 21.08
N ASP A 512 4.85 -24.15 22.02
CA ASP A 512 3.69 -24.49 22.88
C ASP A 512 3.54 -23.51 24.06
N GLU A 513 4.31 -22.42 24.11
CA GLU A 513 4.29 -21.48 25.23
C GLU A 513 2.99 -20.67 25.25
N ASP A 514 2.40 -20.54 26.45
CA ASP A 514 1.16 -19.80 26.69
C ASP A 514 1.39 -18.33 27.07
N GLU A 515 2.65 -17.91 27.23
CA GLU A 515 3.02 -16.52 27.50
C GLU A 515 4.31 -16.12 26.80
N ALA A 516 4.45 -14.84 26.49
CA ALA A 516 5.62 -14.27 25.85
C ALA A 516 5.91 -12.86 26.35
N HIS A 517 7.20 -12.57 26.41
CA HIS A 517 7.74 -11.22 26.64
C HIS A 517 8.41 -10.73 25.34
N ALA A 518 8.20 -9.47 25.00
CA ALA A 518 8.85 -8.89 23.83
C ALA A 518 9.39 -7.50 24.12
N ILE A 519 10.52 -7.17 23.48
CA ILE A 519 11.07 -5.83 23.38
C ILE A 519 10.95 -5.39 21.93
N LEU A 520 10.32 -4.26 21.71
CA LEU A 520 10.08 -3.69 20.39
C LEU A 520 10.82 -2.36 20.29
N VAL A 521 11.62 -2.22 19.23
CA VAL A 521 12.23 -0.94 18.85
C VAL A 521 11.81 -0.63 17.42
N GLY A 522 11.19 0.51 17.20
CA GLY A 522 10.65 0.87 15.89
C GLY A 522 10.99 2.29 15.47
N VAL A 523 10.98 2.50 14.17
CA VAL A 523 10.97 3.82 13.55
C VAL A 523 9.90 3.84 12.48
N ALA A 524 9.00 4.82 12.56
CA ALA A 524 8.06 5.09 11.49
C ALA A 524 8.19 6.55 11.05
N PHE A 525 8.12 6.79 9.76
CA PHE A 525 8.35 8.11 9.17
C PHE A 525 7.38 8.36 8.01
N GLY A 526 6.85 9.58 7.95
CA GLY A 526 6.04 10.07 6.83
C GLY A 526 6.74 11.19 6.06
N PHE A 527 6.30 11.45 4.85
CA PHE A 527 6.82 12.50 3.97
C PHE A 527 5.71 13.12 3.10
#